data_5165dc3646642bc637a27a2a02f5da28
#
_entry.id   5165dc3646642bc637a27a2a02f5da28
#
_cell.length_a   1.000
_cell.length_b   1.000
_cell.length_c   1.000
_cell.angle_alpha   90.00
_cell.angle_beta   90.00
_cell.angle_gamma   90.00
#
_symmetry.space_group_name_H-M   'P 1'
#
loop_
_entity.id
_entity.type
_entity.pdbx_description
1 polymer ?
#
loop_
_entity_poly.entity_id
_entity_poly.type
_entity_poly.pdbx_seq_one_letter_code
_entity_poly.pdbx_strand_id
1 'polypeptide(L)'
;MYNNTVSRIIDITNLDKKEKYNILTFPTHERYETSLCKTGHELYSLNIQNMKKWNSDQTPIPANYHILPENQICDYLNYDFILVQSKFGQFQLAKDINQQLSLPIVCLEHTMPIPNVMDQSQVQQMRSMSGDLNVFISNFSKKQWGMDGLVVHHGVDTNTFSQNDSVKNDCILTVANDFINRDYCLNYSGWKRITNGMKTRLIGDTKDLSKPAKSVEDLVSEYNSCSVYFNSSTFSPIPTSLLEAMACGCAVVSTATCMIPEIIKNGENGFISNDESELRKYINDVLSDESLRKSLGANARQTILNTFSEAKFINEWNNIFDKIYEESTL
;
A
#
# COMPACT_ATOMS: atom_id res chain seq x y z
N MET A 1 -5.79 36.19 10.04
CA MET A 1 -5.37 35.26 8.98
C MET A 1 -3.99 35.68 8.52
N TYR A 2 -2.96 34.95 8.92
CA TYR A 2 -1.65 35.10 8.28
C TYR A 2 -1.76 34.46 6.91
N ASN A 3 -1.55 35.28 5.90
CA ASN A 3 -1.68 34.83 4.52
C ASN A 3 -0.52 33.85 4.22
N ASN A 4 -0.81 32.59 3.97
CA ASN A 4 0.18 31.59 3.54
C ASN A 4 1.07 32.09 2.39
N THR A 5 0.54 33.00 1.57
CA THR A 5 1.26 33.66 0.48
C THR A 5 2.47 34.46 0.97
N VAL A 6 2.35 35.16 2.11
CA VAL A 6 3.47 35.97 2.65
C VAL A 6 4.57 35.06 3.21
N SER A 7 4.18 33.99 3.92
CA SER A 7 5.14 32.99 4.40
C SER A 7 5.87 32.32 3.24
N ARG A 8 5.15 31.95 2.17
CA ARG A 8 5.73 31.36 0.95
C ARG A 8 6.69 32.32 0.23
N ILE A 9 6.38 33.62 0.18
CA ILE A 9 7.29 34.63 -0.38
C ILE A 9 8.58 34.72 0.45
N ILE A 10 8.49 34.63 1.77
CA ILE A 10 9.66 34.64 2.66
C ILE A 10 10.49 33.36 2.45
N ASP A 11 9.85 32.21 2.30
CA ASP A 11 10.54 30.93 2.05
C ASP A 11 11.24 30.91 0.67
N ILE A 12 10.65 31.51 -0.37
CA ILE A 12 11.25 31.67 -1.70
C ILE A 12 12.49 32.58 -1.68
N THR A 13 12.53 33.58 -0.80
CA THR A 13 13.68 34.49 -0.68
C THR A 13 14.85 33.86 0.10
N ASN A 14 14.58 32.78 0.87
CA ASN A 14 15.60 31.96 1.49
C ASN A 14 15.88 30.79 0.55
N LEU A 15 16.89 30.91 -0.28
CA LEU A 15 17.36 29.91 -1.27
C LEU A 15 17.84 28.57 -0.65
N ASP A 16 17.69 28.37 0.64
CA ASP A 16 18.01 27.12 1.30
C ASP A 16 16.85 26.12 1.11
N LYS A 17 17.18 24.93 0.59
CA LYS A 17 16.25 23.81 0.43
C LYS A 17 15.57 23.53 1.78
N LYS A 18 14.25 23.54 1.81
CA LYS A 18 13.50 23.24 3.03
C LYS A 18 13.75 21.78 3.43
N GLU A 19 14.27 21.56 4.64
CA GLU A 19 14.59 20.22 5.11
C GLU A 19 13.36 19.39 5.49
N LYS A 20 12.28 20.06 5.95
CA LYS A 20 11.05 19.40 6.38
C LYS A 20 9.81 20.11 5.85
N TYR A 21 8.88 19.34 5.32
CA TYR A 21 7.58 19.81 4.90
C TYR A 21 6.50 19.56 5.94
N ASN A 22 5.52 20.45 6.02
CA ASN A 22 4.29 20.31 6.79
C ASN A 22 3.16 19.88 5.82
N ILE A 23 2.75 18.65 5.91
CA ILE A 23 1.80 18.03 4.98
C ILE A 23 0.44 17.91 5.63
N LEU A 24 -0.57 18.60 5.10
CA LEU A 24 -1.95 18.42 5.52
C LEU A 24 -2.51 17.17 4.84
N THR A 25 -3.07 16.22 5.61
CA THR A 25 -3.54 14.94 5.07
C THR A 25 -4.82 14.44 5.77
N PHE A 26 -5.25 13.24 5.42
CA PHE A 26 -6.42 12.56 5.96
C PHE A 26 -6.05 11.13 6.37
N PRO A 27 -6.56 10.59 7.48
CA PRO A 27 -6.28 9.22 7.87
C PRO A 27 -6.97 8.26 6.88
N THR A 28 -6.18 7.41 6.25
CA THR A 28 -6.68 6.51 5.20
C THR A 28 -6.18 5.09 5.39
N HIS A 29 -4.87 4.89 5.52
CA HIS A 29 -4.25 3.57 5.59
C HIS A 29 -3.05 3.60 6.54
N GLU A 30 -3.26 3.25 7.81
CA GLU A 30 -2.29 3.44 8.89
C GLU A 30 -0.90 2.86 8.58
N ARG A 31 -0.83 1.66 7.99
CA ARG A 31 0.47 1.04 7.63
C ARG A 31 1.21 1.84 6.55
N TYR A 32 0.48 2.34 5.55
CA TYR A 32 1.06 3.18 4.50
C TYR A 32 1.55 4.51 5.07
N GLU A 33 0.72 5.14 5.90
CA GLU A 33 1.03 6.42 6.53
C GLU A 33 2.18 6.30 7.54
N THR A 34 2.29 5.17 8.23
CA THR A 34 3.48 4.87 9.07
C THR A 34 4.75 4.81 8.24
N SER A 35 4.73 4.18 7.07
CA SER A 35 5.87 4.19 6.14
C SER A 35 6.13 5.59 5.58
N LEU A 36 5.07 6.36 5.29
CA LEU A 36 5.18 7.73 4.81
C LEU A 36 5.81 8.67 5.86
N CYS A 37 5.52 8.47 7.14
CA CYS A 37 6.15 9.21 8.23
C CYS A 37 7.67 9.03 8.30
N LYS A 38 8.19 7.90 7.79
CA LYS A 38 9.65 7.65 7.72
C LYS A 38 10.37 8.54 6.69
N THR A 39 9.66 9.29 5.88
CA THR A 39 10.24 10.37 5.05
C THR A 39 10.84 11.50 5.87
N GLY A 40 10.45 11.62 7.14
CA GLY A 40 10.95 12.63 8.08
C GLY A 40 10.18 13.95 8.08
N HIS A 41 9.16 14.08 7.23
CA HIS A 41 8.26 15.24 7.18
C HIS A 41 7.20 15.19 8.28
N GLU A 42 6.56 16.32 8.56
CA GLU A 42 5.48 16.41 9.54
C GLU A 42 4.12 16.24 8.83
N LEU A 43 3.34 15.26 9.25
CA LEU A 43 2.01 14.99 8.72
C LEU A 43 0.94 15.48 9.70
N TYR A 44 0.08 16.35 9.23
CA TYR A 44 -1.04 16.91 10.00
C TYR A 44 -2.34 16.34 9.47
N SER A 45 -2.90 15.40 10.21
CA SER A 45 -4.08 14.64 9.79
C SER A 45 -5.36 15.34 10.23
N LEU A 46 -6.21 15.67 9.28
CA LEU A 46 -7.54 16.19 9.54
C LEU A 46 -8.39 15.14 10.24
N ASN A 47 -9.02 15.55 11.35
CA ASN A 47 -9.95 14.72 12.10
C ASN A 47 -11.38 15.21 11.82
N ILE A 48 -12.03 14.58 10.84
CA ILE A 48 -13.37 14.99 10.39
C ILE A 48 -14.41 14.01 10.94
N GLN A 49 -15.51 14.58 11.45
CA GLN A 49 -16.64 13.77 11.93
C GLN A 49 -17.17 12.87 10.83
N ASN A 50 -17.45 11.61 11.15
CA ASN A 50 -17.93 10.56 10.22
C ASN A 50 -16.94 10.13 9.13
N MET A 51 -15.71 10.60 9.15
CA MET A 51 -14.63 10.04 8.34
C MET A 51 -13.80 9.04 9.12
N LYS A 52 -12.98 8.24 8.40
CA LYS A 52 -12.06 7.30 9.03
C LYS A 52 -11.17 8.03 10.05
N LYS A 53 -10.96 7.40 11.20
CA LYS A 53 -10.01 7.84 12.23
C LYS A 53 -8.86 6.84 12.32
N TRP A 54 -7.70 7.31 12.78
CA TRP A 54 -6.57 6.44 13.05
C TRP A 54 -6.91 5.43 14.15
N ASN A 55 -6.62 4.16 13.91
CA ASN A 55 -6.81 3.10 14.90
C ASN A 55 -5.49 2.83 15.65
N SER A 56 -5.32 3.52 16.79
CA SER A 56 -4.12 3.40 17.63
C SER A 56 -3.99 2.04 18.32
N ASP A 57 -5.06 1.25 18.41
CA ASP A 57 -5.02 -0.09 18.98
C ASP A 57 -4.33 -1.09 18.02
N GLN A 58 -4.39 -0.81 16.73
CA GLN A 58 -3.77 -1.65 15.71
C GLN A 58 -2.39 -1.13 15.27
N THR A 59 -2.22 0.18 15.23
CA THR A 59 -0.98 0.80 14.75
C THR A 59 -0.64 2.01 15.61
N PRO A 60 0.49 2.02 16.33
CA PRO A 60 0.95 3.18 17.09
C PRO A 60 1.08 4.41 16.20
N ILE A 61 0.71 5.58 16.72
CA ILE A 61 0.82 6.84 16.00
C ILE A 61 2.30 7.25 15.96
N PRO A 62 2.90 7.47 14.77
CA PRO A 62 4.26 7.97 14.65
C PRO A 62 4.44 9.36 15.27
N ALA A 63 5.64 9.67 15.76
CA ALA A 63 5.92 10.93 16.46
C ALA A 63 5.71 12.20 15.61
N ASN A 64 5.87 12.08 14.29
CA ASN A 64 5.66 13.14 13.30
C ASN A 64 4.30 13.04 12.57
N TYR A 65 3.34 12.33 13.15
CA TYR A 65 1.96 12.29 12.69
C TYR A 65 1.04 12.94 13.71
N HIS A 66 0.49 14.07 13.37
CA HIS A 66 -0.28 14.92 14.29
C HIS A 66 -1.76 14.87 13.92
N ILE A 67 -2.60 14.37 14.82
CA ILE A 67 -4.05 14.40 14.64
C ILE A 67 -4.57 15.76 15.08
N LEU A 68 -5.14 16.50 14.14
CA LEU A 68 -5.71 17.81 14.42
C LEU A 68 -7.01 17.70 15.25
N PRO A 69 -7.40 18.77 15.97
CA PRO A 69 -8.69 18.81 16.64
C PRO A 69 -9.85 18.57 15.67
N GLU A 70 -10.94 18.00 16.17
CA GLU A 70 -12.08 17.62 15.33
C GLU A 70 -12.66 18.82 14.57
N ASN A 71 -12.79 18.67 13.25
CA ASN A 71 -13.30 19.68 12.31
C ASN A 71 -12.54 21.03 12.34
N GLN A 72 -11.25 21.00 12.70
CA GLN A 72 -10.42 22.20 12.77
C GLN A 72 -9.14 22.05 11.95
N ILE A 73 -8.68 23.17 11.42
CA ILE A 73 -7.35 23.33 10.82
C ILE A 73 -6.58 24.28 11.74
N CYS A 74 -5.30 23.99 11.97
CA CYS A 74 -4.47 24.84 12.78
C CYS A 74 -3.96 26.04 11.95
N ASP A 75 -4.52 27.20 12.17
CA ASP A 75 -4.19 28.45 11.44
C ASP A 75 -2.77 28.97 11.72
N TYR A 76 -2.11 28.45 12.75
CA TYR A 76 -0.74 28.85 13.12
C TYR A 76 0.34 28.04 12.40
N LEU A 77 -0.05 26.98 11.69
CA LEU A 77 0.86 26.13 10.94
C LEU A 77 0.91 26.56 9.47
N ASN A 78 2.11 26.72 8.96
CA ASN A 78 2.35 26.88 7.54
C ASN A 78 2.43 25.49 6.89
N TYR A 79 1.34 25.07 6.25
CA TYR A 79 1.35 23.85 5.45
C TYR A 79 1.97 24.11 4.08
N ASP A 80 2.68 23.12 3.53
CA ASP A 80 3.32 23.23 2.24
C ASP A 80 2.45 22.66 1.11
N PHE A 81 1.74 21.58 1.38
CA PHE A 81 0.79 20.97 0.44
C PHE A 81 -0.24 20.09 1.15
N ILE A 82 -1.28 19.72 0.40
CA ILE A 82 -2.32 18.81 0.84
C ILE A 82 -2.12 17.46 0.17
N LEU A 83 -2.02 16.38 0.95
CA LEU A 83 -2.00 15.01 0.47
C LEU A 83 -3.38 14.37 0.64
N VAL A 84 -4.06 14.16 -0.46
CA VAL A 84 -5.34 13.42 -0.54
C VAL A 84 -5.04 11.97 -0.86
N GLN A 85 -5.54 11.05 -0.07
CA GLN A 85 -5.28 9.61 -0.22
C GLN A 85 -6.50 8.81 -0.68
N SER A 86 -7.63 9.50 -0.93
CA SER A 86 -8.84 8.91 -1.49
C SER A 86 -9.64 9.97 -2.23
N LYS A 87 -10.09 9.65 -3.45
CA LYS A 87 -11.01 10.51 -4.19
C LYS A 87 -12.37 10.61 -3.50
N PHE A 88 -12.80 9.52 -2.85
CA PHE A 88 -14.08 9.47 -2.16
C PHE A 88 -14.05 10.28 -0.86
N GLY A 89 -14.81 11.37 -0.82
CA GLY A 89 -14.98 12.22 0.36
C GLY A 89 -13.80 13.16 0.66
N GLN A 90 -12.56 12.73 0.47
CA GLN A 90 -11.38 13.54 0.82
C GLN A 90 -11.09 14.64 -0.22
N PHE A 91 -11.19 14.33 -1.51
CA PHE A 91 -10.79 15.28 -2.57
C PHE A 91 -11.63 16.56 -2.55
N GLN A 92 -12.96 16.43 -2.46
CA GLN A 92 -13.83 17.60 -2.42
C GLN A 92 -13.57 18.44 -1.16
N LEU A 93 -13.43 17.79 -0.01
CA LEU A 93 -13.13 18.47 1.24
C LEU A 93 -11.76 19.19 1.17
N ALA A 94 -10.76 18.55 0.59
CA ALA A 94 -9.46 19.19 0.38
C ALA A 94 -9.57 20.42 -0.52
N LYS A 95 -10.36 20.38 -1.57
CA LYS A 95 -10.63 21.54 -2.44
C LYS A 95 -11.33 22.69 -1.68
N ASP A 96 -12.32 22.34 -0.86
CA ASP A 96 -13.06 23.34 -0.09
C ASP A 96 -12.15 24.04 0.93
N ILE A 97 -11.34 23.27 1.65
CA ILE A 97 -10.33 23.78 2.58
C ILE A 97 -9.29 24.63 1.83
N ASN A 98 -8.87 24.17 0.67
CA ASN A 98 -7.82 24.81 -0.13
C ASN A 98 -8.21 26.18 -0.72
N GLN A 99 -9.50 26.51 -0.76
CA GLN A 99 -9.94 27.87 -1.11
C GLN A 99 -9.34 28.94 -0.17
N GLN A 100 -9.01 28.56 1.06
CA GLN A 100 -8.40 29.45 2.04
C GLN A 100 -6.87 29.33 2.10
N LEU A 101 -6.34 28.15 1.80
CA LEU A 101 -4.92 27.84 1.97
C LEU A 101 -4.10 28.08 0.69
N SER A 102 -4.68 27.89 -0.48
CA SER A 102 -4.02 28.03 -1.79
C SER A 102 -2.74 27.19 -1.92
N LEU A 103 -2.80 25.92 -1.49
CA LEU A 103 -1.69 24.97 -1.50
C LEU A 103 -1.77 24.03 -2.71
N PRO A 104 -0.65 23.47 -3.18
CA PRO A 104 -0.67 22.36 -4.12
C PRO A 104 -1.36 21.14 -3.51
N ILE A 105 -2.12 20.42 -4.33
CA ILE A 105 -2.81 19.17 -3.94
C ILE A 105 -2.12 17.99 -4.61
N VAL A 106 -1.58 17.07 -3.81
CA VAL A 106 -1.09 15.77 -4.26
C VAL A 106 -2.20 14.74 -4.04
N CYS A 107 -2.63 14.07 -5.11
CA CYS A 107 -3.63 12.99 -5.04
C CYS A 107 -2.94 11.64 -5.12
N LEU A 108 -2.90 10.91 -4.00
CA LEU A 108 -2.47 9.52 -3.95
C LEU A 108 -3.68 8.59 -4.15
N GLU A 109 -3.57 7.67 -5.09
CA GLU A 109 -4.62 6.74 -5.43
C GLU A 109 -4.24 5.30 -5.08
N HIS A 110 -4.91 4.76 -4.04
CA HIS A 110 -4.70 3.39 -3.56
C HIS A 110 -5.55 2.35 -4.29
N THR A 111 -6.48 2.77 -5.14
CA THR A 111 -7.51 1.90 -5.71
C THR A 111 -7.44 1.81 -7.23
N MET A 112 -8.42 1.15 -7.80
CA MET A 112 -8.67 1.05 -9.24
C MET A 112 -10.17 1.21 -9.51
N PRO A 113 -10.58 1.62 -10.72
CA PRO A 113 -11.97 1.52 -11.11
C PRO A 113 -12.47 0.08 -10.93
N ILE A 114 -13.59 -0.09 -10.22
CA ILE A 114 -14.15 -1.42 -9.95
C ILE A 114 -14.99 -1.87 -11.14
N PRO A 115 -14.56 -2.91 -11.90
CA PRO A 115 -15.31 -3.41 -13.03
C PRO A 115 -16.73 -3.84 -12.62
N ASN A 116 -17.73 -3.58 -13.47
CA ASN A 116 -19.13 -3.92 -13.25
C ASN A 116 -19.82 -3.24 -12.05
N VAL A 117 -19.11 -2.40 -11.30
CA VAL A 117 -19.65 -1.59 -10.20
C VAL A 117 -19.68 -0.12 -10.59
N MET A 118 -18.62 0.37 -11.21
CA MET A 118 -18.51 1.75 -11.68
C MET A 118 -18.85 1.82 -13.17
N ASP A 119 -19.78 2.67 -13.53
CA ASP A 119 -20.05 3.01 -14.93
C ASP A 119 -19.03 4.03 -15.48
N GLN A 120 -19.07 4.27 -16.79
CA GLN A 120 -18.13 5.19 -17.44
C GLN A 120 -18.27 6.64 -16.93
N SER A 121 -19.46 7.06 -16.56
CA SER A 121 -19.71 8.41 -16.03
C SER A 121 -19.05 8.57 -14.65
N GLN A 122 -19.21 7.58 -13.79
CA GLN A 122 -18.57 7.55 -12.47
C GLN A 122 -17.03 7.54 -12.60
N VAL A 123 -16.48 6.73 -13.50
CA VAL A 123 -15.04 6.71 -13.77
C VAL A 123 -14.55 8.07 -14.27
N GLN A 124 -15.30 8.71 -15.18
CA GLN A 124 -14.96 10.03 -15.69
C GLN A 124 -15.03 11.12 -14.60
N GLN A 125 -16.05 11.06 -13.74
CA GLN A 125 -16.15 11.93 -12.57
C GLN A 125 -14.94 11.76 -11.64
N MET A 126 -14.54 10.52 -11.36
CA MET A 126 -13.38 10.24 -10.54
C MET A 126 -12.06 10.73 -11.18
N ARG A 127 -11.93 10.62 -12.51
CA ARG A 127 -10.80 11.18 -13.25
C ARG A 127 -10.70 12.70 -13.14
N SER A 128 -11.84 13.40 -13.12
CA SER A 128 -11.86 14.85 -12.94
C SER A 128 -11.40 15.30 -11.54
N MET A 129 -11.39 14.39 -10.55
CA MET A 129 -10.81 14.60 -9.23
C MET A 129 -9.29 14.43 -9.30
N SER A 130 -8.61 15.36 -9.96
CA SER A 130 -7.16 15.38 -10.15
C SER A 130 -6.56 16.54 -9.35
N GLY A 131 -5.47 16.27 -8.64
CA GLY A 131 -4.66 17.30 -8.00
C GLY A 131 -3.67 17.95 -8.96
N ASP A 132 -2.82 18.80 -8.44
CA ASP A 132 -1.68 19.36 -9.18
C ASP A 132 -0.70 18.24 -9.54
N LEU A 133 -0.59 17.22 -8.70
CA LEU A 133 0.14 15.99 -8.99
C LEU A 133 -0.69 14.77 -8.56
N ASN A 134 -0.76 13.76 -9.45
CA ASN A 134 -1.34 12.46 -9.11
C ASN A 134 -0.24 11.42 -8.89
N VAL A 135 -0.41 10.59 -7.87
CA VAL A 135 0.49 9.49 -7.53
C VAL A 135 -0.32 8.20 -7.45
N PHE A 136 0.19 7.14 -8.05
CA PHE A 136 -0.43 5.82 -8.08
C PHE A 136 0.48 4.79 -7.41
N ILE A 137 -0.11 3.79 -6.79
CA ILE A 137 0.66 2.72 -6.12
C ILE A 137 1.18 1.65 -7.09
N SER A 138 0.76 1.66 -8.35
CA SER A 138 1.22 0.73 -9.39
C SER A 138 1.02 1.29 -10.79
N ASN A 139 1.81 0.79 -11.76
CA ASN A 139 1.61 1.09 -13.18
C ASN A 139 0.26 0.57 -13.67
N PHE A 140 -0.16 -0.60 -13.17
CA PHE A 140 -1.46 -1.17 -13.48
C PHE A 140 -2.61 -0.24 -13.04
N SER A 141 -2.59 0.24 -11.80
CA SER A 141 -3.61 1.16 -11.28
C SER A 141 -3.65 2.47 -12.07
N LYS A 142 -2.48 3.07 -12.34
CA LYS A 142 -2.36 4.26 -13.21
C LYS A 142 -3.01 4.04 -14.59
N LYS A 143 -2.71 2.91 -15.24
CA LYS A 143 -3.26 2.54 -16.54
C LYS A 143 -4.79 2.35 -16.49
N GLN A 144 -5.30 1.69 -15.44
CA GLN A 144 -6.74 1.48 -15.26
C GLN A 144 -7.50 2.81 -15.07
N TRP A 145 -6.92 3.73 -14.31
CA TRP A 145 -7.47 5.07 -14.19
C TRP A 145 -7.35 5.89 -15.48
N GLY A 146 -6.39 5.58 -16.36
CA GLY A 146 -6.12 6.33 -17.59
C GLY A 146 -5.81 7.81 -17.30
N MET A 147 -5.01 8.06 -16.27
CA MET A 147 -4.63 9.39 -15.81
C MET A 147 -3.12 9.55 -15.84
N ASP A 148 -2.66 10.78 -16.04
CA ASP A 148 -1.25 11.12 -15.87
C ASP A 148 -0.86 11.23 -14.40
N GLY A 149 0.40 10.95 -14.11
CA GLY A 149 0.94 11.01 -12.75
C GLY A 149 2.18 10.15 -12.58
N LEU A 150 2.69 10.12 -11.37
CA LEU A 150 3.85 9.33 -10.97
C LEU A 150 3.41 8.00 -10.35
N VAL A 151 4.32 7.05 -10.24
CA VAL A 151 4.07 5.78 -9.56
C VAL A 151 5.06 5.65 -8.42
N VAL A 152 4.54 5.42 -7.21
CA VAL A 152 5.32 5.05 -6.03
C VAL A 152 4.77 3.74 -5.50
N HIS A 153 5.57 2.70 -5.55
CA HIS A 153 5.20 1.39 -5.04
C HIS A 153 5.17 1.38 -3.51
N HIS A 154 4.41 0.47 -2.92
CA HIS A 154 4.47 0.25 -1.47
C HIS A 154 5.89 -0.11 -1.03
N GLY A 155 6.34 0.49 0.09
CA GLY A 155 7.57 0.12 0.76
C GLY A 155 7.35 -1.06 1.71
N VAL A 156 8.28 -1.99 1.74
CA VAL A 156 8.32 -3.08 2.72
C VAL A 156 9.54 -2.87 3.61
N ASP A 157 9.33 -2.86 4.92
CA ASP A 157 10.43 -2.88 5.89
C ASP A 157 11.12 -4.25 5.86
N THR A 158 12.18 -4.34 5.06
CA THR A 158 12.94 -5.59 4.83
C THR A 158 13.82 -6.00 6.00
N ASN A 159 13.93 -5.16 7.04
CA ASN A 159 14.58 -5.51 8.30
C ASN A 159 13.59 -6.27 9.20
N THR A 160 12.36 -5.79 9.30
CA THR A 160 11.27 -6.47 10.01
C THR A 160 10.83 -7.73 9.26
N PHE A 161 10.44 -7.59 7.98
CA PHE A 161 10.07 -8.73 7.13
C PHE A 161 11.33 -9.32 6.50
N SER A 162 12.01 -10.15 7.27
CA SER A 162 13.28 -10.75 6.88
C SER A 162 13.22 -12.27 6.95
N GLN A 163 14.02 -12.90 6.11
CA GLN A 163 14.21 -14.34 6.12
C GLN A 163 15.04 -14.74 7.34
N ASN A 164 14.66 -15.86 7.97
CA ASN A 164 15.42 -16.50 9.03
C ASN A 164 15.51 -18.03 8.79
N ASP A 165 16.23 -18.71 9.69
CA ASP A 165 16.50 -20.16 9.59
C ASP A 165 15.37 -21.03 10.19
N SER A 166 14.14 -20.54 10.24
CA SER A 166 13.02 -21.33 10.77
C SER A 166 12.78 -22.59 9.93
N VAL A 167 12.45 -23.66 10.62
CA VAL A 167 12.10 -24.93 9.99
C VAL A 167 10.77 -24.76 9.25
N LYS A 168 10.77 -25.13 7.97
CA LYS A 168 9.56 -25.07 7.15
C LYS A 168 8.58 -26.17 7.53
N ASN A 169 7.33 -25.77 7.71
CA ASN A 169 6.19 -26.68 7.88
C ASN A 169 5.59 -26.99 6.49
N ASP A 170 5.17 -28.23 6.27
CA ASP A 170 4.48 -28.59 5.01
C ASP A 170 3.07 -27.98 4.99
N CYS A 171 2.99 -26.66 4.93
CA CYS A 171 1.73 -25.93 4.88
C CYS A 171 1.78 -24.78 3.89
N ILE A 172 0.58 -24.46 3.40
CA ILE A 172 0.29 -23.33 2.54
C ILE A 172 -0.21 -22.19 3.44
N LEU A 173 0.50 -21.07 3.46
CA LEU A 173 0.06 -19.87 4.16
C LEU A 173 -0.70 -18.94 3.23
N THR A 174 -1.80 -18.40 3.72
CA THR A 174 -2.52 -17.25 3.13
C THR A 174 -2.78 -16.23 4.22
N VAL A 175 -2.55 -14.96 3.92
CA VAL A 175 -2.80 -13.84 4.84
C VAL A 175 -3.85 -12.93 4.21
N ALA A 176 -5.03 -12.88 4.83
CA ALA A 176 -6.17 -12.12 4.33
C ALA A 176 -7.13 -11.72 5.46
N ASN A 177 -7.59 -10.48 5.47
CA ASN A 177 -8.63 -10.00 6.37
C ASN A 177 -9.99 -9.99 5.67
N ASP A 178 -11.05 -10.34 6.44
CA ASP A 178 -12.42 -10.37 5.95
C ASP A 178 -12.59 -11.19 4.66
N PHE A 179 -11.90 -12.34 4.63
CA PHE A 179 -11.68 -13.14 3.44
C PHE A 179 -12.99 -13.61 2.80
N ILE A 180 -13.98 -13.97 3.62
CA ILE A 180 -15.28 -14.47 3.17
C ILE A 180 -16.10 -13.34 2.53
N ASN A 181 -16.26 -12.20 3.21
CA ASN A 181 -17.09 -11.10 2.71
C ASN A 181 -16.44 -10.39 1.51
N ARG A 182 -15.12 -10.49 1.39
CA ARG A 182 -14.35 -9.93 0.28
C ARG A 182 -14.05 -10.96 -0.82
N ASP A 183 -14.87 -11.99 -0.95
CA ASP A 183 -14.71 -13.03 -1.98
C ASP A 183 -14.59 -12.44 -3.40
N TYR A 184 -15.34 -11.38 -3.68
CA TYR A 184 -15.32 -10.68 -4.98
C TYR A 184 -13.94 -10.17 -5.41
N CYS A 185 -13.02 -9.93 -4.48
CA CYS A 185 -11.68 -9.44 -4.77
C CYS A 185 -10.56 -10.34 -4.24
N LEU A 186 -10.77 -11.05 -3.13
CA LEU A 186 -9.78 -11.95 -2.54
C LEU A 186 -9.94 -13.39 -2.99
N ASN A 187 -11.09 -13.75 -3.61
CA ASN A 187 -11.39 -15.05 -4.19
C ASN A 187 -11.26 -16.22 -3.19
N TYR A 188 -11.95 -16.08 -2.05
CA TYR A 188 -12.03 -17.15 -1.04
C TYR A 188 -12.57 -18.46 -1.61
N SER A 189 -13.59 -18.36 -2.46
CA SER A 189 -14.22 -19.52 -3.10
C SER A 189 -13.23 -20.28 -3.99
N GLY A 190 -12.40 -19.56 -4.77
CA GLY A 190 -11.31 -20.16 -5.55
C GLY A 190 -10.22 -20.74 -4.67
N TRP A 191 -9.81 -20.00 -3.61
CA TRP A 191 -8.85 -20.49 -2.63
C TRP A 191 -9.27 -21.84 -2.04
N LYS A 192 -10.55 -21.99 -1.64
CA LYS A 192 -11.09 -23.26 -1.13
C LYS A 192 -10.99 -24.42 -2.14
N ARG A 193 -11.30 -24.15 -3.41
CA ARG A 193 -11.23 -25.20 -4.45
C ARG A 193 -9.79 -25.61 -4.72
N ILE A 194 -8.89 -24.64 -4.88
CA ILE A 194 -7.48 -24.86 -5.20
C ILE A 194 -6.78 -25.63 -4.07
N THR A 195 -7.03 -25.25 -2.83
CA THR A 195 -6.35 -25.83 -1.65
C THR A 195 -7.09 -27.04 -1.04
N ASN A 196 -8.19 -27.49 -1.64
CA ASN A 196 -8.99 -28.59 -1.11
C ASN A 196 -8.14 -29.86 -0.87
N GLY A 197 -8.17 -30.39 0.36
CA GLY A 197 -7.39 -31.53 0.80
C GLY A 197 -5.91 -31.26 1.08
N MET A 198 -5.47 -29.99 1.05
CA MET A 198 -4.11 -29.58 1.40
C MET A 198 -4.06 -29.03 2.83
N LYS A 199 -2.88 -29.09 3.47
CA LYS A 199 -2.65 -28.48 4.79
C LYS A 199 -2.47 -26.99 4.62
N THR A 200 -3.46 -26.21 5.08
CA THR A 200 -3.49 -24.75 4.98
C THR A 200 -3.37 -24.07 6.33
N ARG A 201 -2.74 -22.91 6.35
CA ARG A 201 -2.71 -21.95 7.45
C ARG A 201 -3.27 -20.63 6.95
N LEU A 202 -4.31 -20.11 7.59
CA LEU A 202 -4.91 -18.83 7.26
C LEU A 202 -4.71 -17.87 8.44
N ILE A 203 -4.13 -16.70 8.15
CA ILE A 203 -3.90 -15.61 9.11
C ILE A 203 -4.70 -14.39 8.62
N GLY A 204 -5.28 -13.68 9.55
CA GLY A 204 -6.07 -12.46 9.32
C GLY A 204 -7.39 -12.50 10.04
N ASP A 205 -8.00 -11.33 10.17
CA ASP A 205 -9.29 -11.18 10.83
C ASP A 205 -10.43 -11.57 9.87
N THR A 206 -10.87 -12.81 9.97
CA THR A 206 -12.06 -13.30 9.27
C THR A 206 -12.93 -14.08 10.24
N LYS A 207 -14.12 -13.53 10.51
CA LYS A 207 -15.07 -14.11 11.47
C LYS A 207 -15.28 -15.60 11.19
N ASP A 208 -15.22 -16.41 12.25
CA ASP A 208 -15.42 -17.85 12.25
C ASP A 208 -14.45 -18.67 11.37
N LEU A 209 -13.42 -18.04 10.78
CA LEU A 209 -12.46 -18.70 9.90
C LEU A 209 -11.01 -18.56 10.36
N SER A 210 -10.57 -17.36 10.67
CA SER A 210 -9.17 -17.08 11.04
C SER A 210 -9.06 -15.93 12.03
N LYS A 211 -7.87 -15.84 12.65
CA LYS A 211 -7.51 -14.74 13.56
C LYS A 211 -6.28 -14.03 13.02
N PRO A 212 -6.13 -12.72 13.31
CA PRO A 212 -4.91 -12.00 12.99
C PRO A 212 -3.73 -12.58 13.77
N ALA A 213 -2.53 -12.37 13.28
CA ALA A 213 -1.31 -12.59 14.05
C ALA A 213 -1.32 -11.70 15.30
N LYS A 214 -0.71 -12.17 16.38
CA LYS A 214 -0.70 -11.47 17.67
C LYS A 214 0.19 -10.24 17.64
N SER A 215 1.21 -10.24 16.80
CA SER A 215 2.15 -9.15 16.57
C SER A 215 2.75 -9.25 15.16
N VAL A 216 3.54 -8.26 14.78
CA VAL A 216 4.31 -8.29 13.52
C VAL A 216 5.33 -9.42 13.54
N GLU A 217 5.98 -9.66 14.67
CA GLU A 217 6.96 -10.75 14.85
C GLU A 217 6.32 -12.12 14.68
N ASP A 218 5.08 -12.29 15.21
CA ASP A 218 4.28 -13.51 15.03
C ASP A 218 3.95 -13.72 13.54
N LEU A 219 3.55 -12.66 12.83
CA LEU A 219 3.30 -12.69 11.39
C LEU A 219 4.56 -13.04 10.57
N VAL A 220 5.70 -12.47 10.93
CA VAL A 220 7.00 -12.79 10.31
C VAL A 220 7.38 -14.26 10.57
N SER A 221 7.11 -14.77 11.77
CA SER A 221 7.31 -16.19 12.09
C SER A 221 6.42 -17.10 11.23
N GLU A 222 5.16 -16.74 10.99
CA GLU A 222 4.26 -17.49 10.11
C GLU A 222 4.77 -17.50 8.66
N TYR A 223 5.23 -16.37 8.12
CA TYR A 223 5.87 -16.32 6.80
C TYR A 223 7.12 -17.20 6.74
N ASN A 224 7.99 -17.14 7.74
CA ASN A 224 9.23 -17.90 7.77
C ASN A 224 9.01 -19.41 7.94
N SER A 225 7.93 -19.82 8.59
CA SER A 225 7.64 -21.24 8.84
C SER A 225 6.85 -21.93 7.73
N CYS A 226 6.18 -21.20 6.83
CA CYS A 226 5.41 -21.81 5.76
C CYS A 226 6.30 -22.33 4.62
N SER A 227 5.85 -23.36 3.92
CA SER A 227 6.51 -23.87 2.71
C SER A 227 6.12 -23.12 1.45
N VAL A 228 4.85 -22.69 1.37
CA VAL A 228 4.31 -21.96 0.22
C VAL A 228 3.45 -20.82 0.75
N TYR A 229 3.64 -19.64 0.23
CA TYR A 229 2.66 -18.54 0.38
C TYR A 229 1.74 -18.54 -0.83
N PHE A 230 0.42 -18.64 -0.62
CA PHE A 230 -0.56 -18.61 -1.69
C PHE A 230 -1.44 -17.37 -1.61
N ASN A 231 -1.45 -16.57 -2.69
CA ASN A 231 -2.34 -15.44 -2.88
C ASN A 231 -3.38 -15.76 -3.95
N SER A 232 -4.65 -15.77 -3.57
CA SER A 232 -5.77 -16.06 -4.48
C SER A 232 -6.47 -14.82 -5.02
N SER A 233 -6.06 -13.60 -4.63
CA SER A 233 -6.80 -12.38 -4.96
C SER A 233 -6.90 -12.14 -6.47
N THR A 234 -8.09 -11.77 -6.92
CA THR A 234 -8.39 -11.49 -8.33
C THR A 234 -8.53 -9.99 -8.61
N PHE A 235 -8.76 -9.18 -7.59
CA PHE A 235 -8.90 -7.75 -7.73
C PHE A 235 -8.26 -7.01 -6.54
N SER A 236 -6.95 -6.88 -6.59
CA SER A 236 -6.16 -6.09 -5.63
C SER A 236 -5.07 -5.34 -6.39
N PRO A 237 -4.96 -4.01 -6.28
CA PRO A 237 -3.91 -3.25 -6.98
C PRO A 237 -2.54 -3.86 -6.71
N ILE A 238 -2.24 -4.07 -5.43
CA ILE A 238 -1.04 -4.75 -4.94
C ILE A 238 -1.33 -5.39 -3.58
N PRO A 239 -1.25 -6.71 -3.43
CA PRO A 239 -1.44 -7.35 -2.14
C PRO A 239 -0.18 -7.20 -1.27
N THR A 240 -0.26 -6.37 -0.23
CA THR A 240 0.88 -6.10 0.68
C THR A 240 1.41 -7.36 1.36
N SER A 241 0.52 -8.27 1.75
CA SER A 241 0.90 -9.56 2.34
C SER A 241 1.72 -10.46 1.40
N LEU A 242 1.54 -10.34 0.07
CA LEU A 242 2.39 -10.99 -0.92
C LEU A 242 3.81 -10.41 -0.90
N LEU A 243 3.93 -9.07 -0.85
CA LEU A 243 5.23 -8.42 -0.77
C LEU A 243 5.97 -8.77 0.53
N GLU A 244 5.26 -8.84 1.65
CA GLU A 244 5.79 -9.25 2.96
C GLU A 244 6.28 -10.71 2.92
N ALA A 245 5.50 -11.61 2.33
CA ALA A 245 5.88 -13.02 2.14
C ALA A 245 7.15 -13.15 1.29
N MET A 246 7.20 -12.40 0.17
CA MET A 246 8.39 -12.36 -0.70
C MET A 246 9.60 -11.79 0.05
N ALA A 247 9.42 -10.76 0.87
CA ALA A 247 10.48 -10.18 1.71
C ALA A 247 11.04 -11.20 2.72
N CYS A 248 10.18 -12.05 3.28
CA CYS A 248 10.57 -13.16 4.16
C CYS A 248 11.17 -14.36 3.40
N GLY A 249 11.35 -14.28 2.08
CA GLY A 249 11.90 -15.35 1.27
C GLY A 249 10.96 -16.55 1.11
N CYS A 250 9.64 -16.33 1.16
CA CYS A 250 8.67 -17.37 0.84
C CYS A 250 8.70 -17.68 -0.66
N ALA A 251 8.61 -18.96 -1.02
CA ALA A 251 8.19 -19.34 -2.36
C ALA A 251 6.70 -18.98 -2.52
N VAL A 252 6.38 -18.18 -3.52
CA VAL A 252 5.04 -17.63 -3.70
C VAL A 252 4.34 -18.25 -4.91
N VAL A 253 3.06 -18.56 -4.76
CA VAL A 253 2.14 -18.92 -5.84
C VAL A 253 0.97 -17.93 -5.80
N SER A 254 0.59 -17.38 -6.94
CA SER A 254 -0.44 -16.34 -6.99
C SER A 254 -1.28 -16.41 -8.27
N THR A 255 -2.46 -15.81 -8.22
CA THR A 255 -3.20 -15.42 -9.42
C THR A 255 -2.38 -14.43 -10.25
N ALA A 256 -2.57 -14.44 -11.57
CA ALA A 256 -1.91 -13.52 -12.51
C ALA A 256 -2.80 -12.29 -12.78
N THR A 257 -3.15 -11.54 -11.74
CA THR A 257 -4.09 -10.43 -11.82
C THR A 257 -3.48 -9.10 -11.36
N CYS A 258 -4.05 -8.00 -11.81
CA CYS A 258 -3.64 -6.64 -11.45
C CYS A 258 -2.13 -6.43 -11.66
N MET A 259 -1.41 -5.94 -10.65
CA MET A 259 0.02 -5.70 -10.72
C MET A 259 0.87 -6.98 -10.57
N ILE A 260 0.30 -8.11 -10.17
CA ILE A 260 1.08 -9.31 -9.84
C ILE A 260 2.02 -9.76 -10.98
N PRO A 261 1.61 -9.73 -12.28
CA PRO A 261 2.52 -10.06 -13.39
C PRO A 261 3.68 -9.06 -13.58
N GLU A 262 3.63 -7.86 -12.99
CA GLU A 262 4.74 -6.91 -12.99
C GLU A 262 5.76 -7.24 -11.88
N ILE A 263 5.33 -7.94 -10.82
CA ILE A 263 6.13 -8.30 -9.65
C ILE A 263 6.74 -9.70 -9.81
N ILE A 264 5.92 -10.67 -10.23
CA ILE A 264 6.30 -12.08 -10.31
C ILE A 264 6.57 -12.47 -11.76
N LYS A 265 7.79 -12.89 -12.02
CA LYS A 265 8.19 -13.57 -13.24
C LYS A 265 8.03 -15.06 -13.04
N ASN A 266 7.10 -15.64 -13.81
CA ASN A 266 6.66 -17.04 -13.65
C ASN A 266 7.85 -18.02 -13.75
N GLY A 267 8.07 -18.82 -12.71
CA GLY A 267 9.15 -19.78 -12.61
C GLY A 267 10.51 -19.21 -12.19
N GLU A 268 10.67 -17.87 -12.06
CA GLU A 268 11.92 -17.24 -11.61
C GLU A 268 11.88 -16.87 -10.13
N ASN A 269 10.88 -16.06 -9.72
CA ASN A 269 10.74 -15.56 -8.35
C ASN A 269 9.37 -15.88 -7.72
N GLY A 270 8.63 -16.80 -8.35
CA GLY A 270 7.32 -17.28 -7.94
C GLY A 270 6.59 -17.92 -9.10
N PHE A 271 5.39 -18.43 -8.85
CA PHE A 271 4.50 -18.93 -9.88
C PHE A 271 3.21 -18.13 -9.95
N ILE A 272 2.72 -17.86 -11.16
CA ILE A 272 1.45 -17.18 -11.39
C ILE A 272 0.63 -17.86 -12.47
N SER A 273 -0.68 -17.96 -12.25
CA SER A 273 -1.65 -18.40 -13.25
C SER A 273 -3.06 -17.91 -12.88
N ASN A 274 -3.96 -17.86 -13.87
CA ASN A 274 -5.40 -17.70 -13.64
C ASN A 274 -6.17 -19.01 -13.81
N ASP A 275 -5.48 -20.11 -14.10
CA ASP A 275 -6.04 -21.46 -14.12
C ASP A 275 -5.88 -22.12 -12.75
N GLU A 276 -7.00 -22.58 -12.16
CA GLU A 276 -7.00 -23.19 -10.82
C GLU A 276 -6.21 -24.50 -10.76
N SER A 277 -6.18 -25.26 -11.86
CA SER A 277 -5.45 -26.53 -11.93
C SER A 277 -3.94 -26.31 -12.02
N GLU A 278 -3.50 -25.26 -12.74
CA GLU A 278 -2.10 -24.86 -12.77
C GLU A 278 -1.65 -24.31 -11.41
N LEU A 279 -2.45 -23.47 -10.78
CA LEU A 279 -2.15 -22.96 -9.41
C LEU A 279 -1.98 -24.12 -8.44
N ARG A 280 -2.89 -25.10 -8.48
CA ARG A 280 -2.80 -26.29 -7.64
C ARG A 280 -1.54 -27.11 -7.95
N LYS A 281 -1.19 -27.26 -9.23
CA LYS A 281 0.04 -27.94 -9.66
C LYS A 281 1.28 -27.21 -9.11
N TYR A 282 1.38 -25.88 -9.28
CA TYR A 282 2.51 -25.10 -8.79
C TYR A 282 2.67 -25.18 -7.26
N ILE A 283 1.57 -25.18 -6.52
CA ILE A 283 1.60 -25.38 -5.06
C ILE A 283 2.22 -26.74 -4.72
N ASN A 284 1.79 -27.82 -5.40
CA ASN A 284 2.34 -29.17 -5.18
C ASN A 284 3.82 -29.27 -5.58
N ASP A 285 4.21 -28.66 -6.70
CA ASP A 285 5.61 -28.64 -7.15
C ASP A 285 6.51 -27.98 -6.09
N VAL A 286 6.10 -26.84 -5.55
CA VAL A 286 6.84 -26.12 -4.49
C VAL A 286 6.83 -26.88 -3.17
N LEU A 287 5.74 -27.55 -2.79
CA LEU A 287 5.68 -28.37 -1.56
C LEU A 287 6.63 -29.57 -1.64
N SER A 288 6.74 -30.22 -2.80
CA SER A 288 7.52 -31.43 -2.99
C SER A 288 9.00 -31.22 -3.30
N ASP A 289 9.39 -30.03 -3.79
CA ASP A 289 10.77 -29.73 -4.19
C ASP A 289 11.36 -28.59 -3.33
N GLU A 290 12.21 -28.97 -2.36
CA GLU A 290 12.89 -28.05 -1.47
C GLU A 290 13.89 -27.12 -2.22
N SER A 291 14.56 -27.63 -3.24
CA SER A 291 15.52 -26.86 -4.03
C SER A 291 14.82 -25.75 -4.82
N LEU A 292 13.71 -26.12 -5.49
CA LEU A 292 12.84 -25.16 -6.18
C LEU A 292 12.30 -24.09 -5.20
N ARG A 293 11.81 -24.52 -4.04
CA ARG A 293 11.29 -23.63 -3.00
C ARG A 293 12.33 -22.63 -2.54
N LYS A 294 13.56 -23.07 -2.25
CA LYS A 294 14.66 -22.19 -1.83
C LYS A 294 15.05 -21.19 -2.92
N SER A 295 15.14 -21.66 -4.17
CA SER A 295 15.48 -20.81 -5.31
C SER A 295 14.44 -19.72 -5.55
N LEU A 296 13.16 -20.09 -5.61
CA LEU A 296 12.06 -19.13 -5.79
C LEU A 296 12.01 -18.11 -4.64
N GLY A 297 12.16 -18.58 -3.40
CA GLY A 297 12.13 -17.71 -2.22
C GLY A 297 13.28 -16.70 -2.19
N ALA A 298 14.49 -17.13 -2.53
CA ALA A 298 15.66 -16.23 -2.61
C ALA A 298 15.45 -15.15 -3.68
N ASN A 299 14.97 -15.51 -4.85
CA ASN A 299 14.69 -14.59 -5.94
C ASN A 299 13.51 -13.65 -5.62
N ALA A 300 12.48 -14.16 -4.92
CA ALA A 300 11.38 -13.36 -4.41
C ALA A 300 11.89 -12.26 -3.48
N ARG A 301 12.71 -12.61 -2.48
CA ARG A 301 13.32 -11.64 -1.57
C ARG A 301 14.18 -10.62 -2.32
N GLN A 302 15.00 -11.06 -3.27
CA GLN A 302 15.84 -10.14 -4.06
C GLN A 302 14.99 -9.14 -4.85
N THR A 303 13.85 -9.56 -5.37
CA THR A 303 12.88 -8.67 -6.04
C THR A 303 12.38 -7.57 -5.10
N ILE A 304 12.05 -7.92 -3.86
CA ILE A 304 11.59 -6.92 -2.87
C ILE A 304 12.71 -5.95 -2.50
N LEU A 305 13.93 -6.46 -2.23
CA LEU A 305 15.08 -5.61 -1.90
C LEU A 305 15.37 -4.57 -2.99
N ASN A 306 15.26 -4.97 -4.25
CA ASN A 306 15.57 -4.11 -5.40
C ASN A 306 14.44 -3.14 -5.76
N THR A 307 13.18 -3.52 -5.55
CA THR A 307 12.04 -2.79 -6.15
C THR A 307 11.09 -2.20 -5.11
N PHE A 308 10.91 -2.88 -3.98
CA PHE A 308 9.88 -2.56 -2.99
C PHE A 308 10.46 -2.26 -1.59
N SER A 309 11.76 -1.97 -1.47
CA SER A 309 12.33 -1.64 -0.18
C SER A 309 11.78 -0.32 0.36
N GLU A 310 11.65 -0.24 1.67
CA GLU A 310 11.20 0.99 2.35
C GLU A 310 12.12 2.17 2.06
N ALA A 311 13.44 1.95 1.97
CA ALA A 311 14.38 3.00 1.60
C ALA A 311 14.09 3.61 0.21
N LYS A 312 13.72 2.77 -0.77
CA LYS A 312 13.31 3.25 -2.09
C LYS A 312 12.00 4.03 -2.03
N PHE A 313 11.02 3.55 -1.30
CA PHE A 313 9.75 4.24 -1.06
C PHE A 313 9.96 5.63 -0.46
N ILE A 314 10.78 5.75 0.59
CA ILE A 314 11.11 7.01 1.24
C ILE A 314 11.77 7.98 0.24
N ASN A 315 12.76 7.50 -0.51
CA ASN A 315 13.45 8.33 -1.49
C ASN A 315 12.52 8.81 -2.63
N GLU A 316 11.64 7.95 -3.13
CA GLU A 316 10.67 8.31 -4.18
C GLU A 316 9.67 9.36 -3.68
N TRP A 317 9.18 9.24 -2.44
CA TRP A 317 8.30 10.25 -1.84
C TRP A 317 9.01 11.57 -1.57
N ASN A 318 10.25 11.56 -1.07
CA ASN A 318 11.00 12.78 -0.86
C ASN A 318 11.23 13.52 -2.19
N ASN A 319 11.55 12.81 -3.26
CA ASN A 319 11.68 13.41 -4.59
C ASN A 319 10.35 14.03 -5.08
N ILE A 320 9.20 13.41 -4.76
CA ILE A 320 7.88 13.97 -5.10
C ILE A 320 7.62 15.24 -4.30
N PHE A 321 7.88 15.22 -3.01
CA PHE A 321 7.66 16.38 -2.14
C PHE A 321 8.58 17.55 -2.52
N ASP A 322 9.84 17.29 -2.79
CA ASP A 322 10.77 18.30 -3.30
C ASP A 322 10.23 18.91 -4.60
N LYS A 323 9.86 18.06 -5.58
CA LYS A 323 9.36 18.49 -6.87
C LYS A 323 8.13 19.39 -6.76
N ILE A 324 7.10 18.96 -6.00
CA ILE A 324 5.86 19.74 -5.88
C ILE A 324 6.09 21.06 -5.14
N TYR A 325 7.03 21.08 -4.19
CA TYR A 325 7.40 22.28 -3.48
C TYR A 325 8.10 23.27 -4.42
N GLU A 326 9.09 22.84 -5.20
CA GLU A 326 9.79 23.65 -6.18
C GLU A 326 8.84 24.21 -7.23
N GLU A 327 7.96 23.39 -7.81
CA GLU A 327 6.97 23.83 -8.83
C GLU A 327 5.95 24.83 -8.26
N SER A 328 5.67 24.79 -6.97
CA SER A 328 4.71 25.71 -6.31
C SER A 328 5.32 27.05 -5.90
N THR A 329 6.64 27.15 -5.91
CA THR A 329 7.38 28.35 -5.52
C THR A 329 7.87 29.18 -6.71
N LEU A 330 7.76 28.63 -7.92
CA LEU A 330 8.02 29.34 -9.20
C LEU A 330 6.78 30.10 -9.69
#